data_af4678a7d3999421160ba72cfde8fe05
#
_entry.id   af4678a7d3999421160ba72cfde8fe05
#
_cell.length_a   1.000
_cell.length_b   1.000
_cell.length_c   1.000
_cell.angle_alpha   90.00
_cell.angle_beta   90.00
_cell.angle_gamma   90.00
#
_symmetry.space_group_name_H-M   'P 1'
#
loop_
_entity.id
_entity.type
_entity.pdbx_description
1 polymer ?
#
loop_
_entity_poly.entity_id
_entity_poly.type
_entity_poly.pdbx_seq_one_letter_code
_entity_poly.pdbx_strand_id
1 'polypeptide(L)' 'MSKDFFKELMPVAIRDYYKSLSKKDKGNFLQFLVANCDLGYSTLINRLAGRSEFHRPEIIIISEIIEGELWKK' A
#
# COMPACT_ATOMS: atom_id res chain seq x y z
N MET A 1 -19.58 13.26 -9.48
CA MET A 1 -19.10 12.87 -9.34
C MET A 1 -18.68 12.42 -9.06
N SER A 2 -18.60 12.20 -9.24
CA SER A 2 -18.12 11.65 -8.98
C SER A 2 -17.44 11.27 -8.74
N LYS A 3 -17.16 10.91 -8.88
CA LYS A 3 -16.60 10.40 -8.66
C LYS A 3 -15.85 10.16 -8.11
N ASP A 4 -15.61 10.25 -7.93
CA ASP A 4 -15.01 10.14 -7.34
C ASP A 4 -14.48 9.83 -6.29
N PHE A 5 -14.46 9.62 -6.46
CA PHE A 5 -14.12 9.11 -5.21
C PHE A 5 -12.68 8.77 -5.21
N PHE A 6 -12.21 7.72 -4.46
CA PHE A 6 -10.78 7.59 -4.37
C PHE A 6 -10.20 7.10 -5.70
N LYS A 7 -8.94 7.39 -5.91
CA LYS A 7 -8.27 7.09 -7.14
C LYS A 7 -7.34 5.91 -6.95
N GLU A 8 -7.43 4.95 -7.85
CA GLU A 8 -6.56 3.78 -7.81
C GLU A 8 -5.15 4.20 -8.21
N LEU A 9 -4.18 3.93 -7.34
CA LEU A 9 -2.80 4.29 -7.60
C LEU A 9 -2.13 3.24 -8.48
N MET A 10 -1.12 3.67 -9.24
CA MET A 10 -0.32 2.74 -10.00
C MET A 10 0.67 2.04 -9.08
N PRO A 11 1.09 0.81 -9.41
CA PRO A 11 2.05 0.11 -8.55
C PRO A 11 3.32 0.90 -8.30
N VAL A 12 3.82 1.64 -9.29
CA VAL A 12 5.03 2.43 -9.09
C VAL A 12 4.79 3.53 -8.06
N ALA A 13 3.59 4.12 -8.05
CA ALA A 13 3.26 5.15 -7.09
C ALA A 13 3.21 4.57 -5.68
N ILE A 14 2.68 3.35 -5.54
CA ILE A 14 2.64 2.69 -4.25
C ILE A 14 4.05 2.42 -3.75
N ARG A 15 4.92 1.94 -4.61
CA ARG A 15 6.30 1.65 -4.24
C ARG A 15 7.05 2.92 -3.86
N ASP A 16 6.83 4.00 -4.62
CA ASP A 16 7.47 5.28 -4.32
C ASP A 16 7.00 5.85 -2.99
N TYR A 17 5.70 5.72 -2.72
CA TYR A 17 5.15 6.16 -1.45
C TYR A 17 5.85 5.44 -0.28
N TYR A 18 5.97 4.13 -0.39
CA TYR A 18 6.61 3.33 0.64
C TYR A 18 8.07 3.76 0.83
N LYS A 19 8.79 3.94 -0.28
CA LYS A 19 10.19 4.31 -0.21
C LYS A 19 10.41 5.66 0.44
N SER A 20 9.43 6.54 0.34
CA SER A 20 9.55 7.89 0.89
C SER A 20 9.31 7.93 2.40
N LEU A 21 8.82 6.84 2.98
CA LEU A 21 8.52 6.81 4.40
C LEU A 21 9.79 6.63 5.22
N SER A 22 9.79 7.18 6.46
CA SER A 22 10.87 6.92 7.38
C SER A 22 10.88 5.44 7.75
N LYS A 23 11.98 5.00 8.35
CA LYS A 23 12.10 3.60 8.75
C LYS A 23 10.97 3.20 9.70
N LYS A 24 10.66 4.08 10.65
CA LYS A 24 9.59 3.81 11.60
C LYS A 24 8.24 3.72 10.88
N ASP A 25 7.99 4.66 9.98
CA ASP A 25 6.72 4.67 9.26
C ASP A 25 6.59 3.50 8.32
N LYS A 26 7.70 3.04 7.72
CA LYS A 26 7.65 1.85 6.89
C LYS A 26 7.16 0.65 7.68
N GLY A 27 7.65 0.49 8.91
CA GLY A 27 7.22 -0.59 9.76
C GLY A 27 5.74 -0.50 10.09
N ASN A 28 5.29 0.70 10.45
CA ASN A 28 3.88 0.91 10.79
C ASN A 28 2.98 0.65 9.59
N PHE A 29 3.38 1.13 8.44
CA PHE A 29 2.62 0.94 7.21
C PHE A 29 2.52 -0.54 6.87
N LEU A 30 3.64 -1.25 6.94
CA LEU A 30 3.65 -2.69 6.65
C LEU A 30 2.75 -3.47 7.59
N GLN A 31 2.82 -3.16 8.89
CA GLN A 31 1.97 -3.84 9.85
C GLN A 31 0.50 -3.62 9.55
N PHE A 32 0.15 -2.40 9.19
CA PHE A 32 -1.22 -2.10 8.86
C PHE A 32 -1.67 -2.89 7.62
N LEU A 33 -0.81 -2.97 6.61
CA LEU A 33 -1.14 -3.71 5.40
C LEU A 33 -1.29 -5.20 5.67
N VAL A 34 -0.40 -5.77 6.49
CA VAL A 34 -0.49 -7.18 6.83
C VAL A 34 -1.81 -7.48 7.53
N ALA A 35 -2.24 -6.57 8.39
CA ALA A 35 -3.48 -6.75 9.14
C ALA A 35 -4.72 -6.58 8.29
N ASN A 36 -4.64 -5.77 7.23
CA ASN A 36 -5.83 -5.39 6.45
C ASN A 36 -5.86 -5.95 5.04
N CYS A 37 -4.73 -6.33 4.50
CA CYS A 37 -4.66 -7.03 3.22
C CYS A 37 -4.42 -8.49 3.53
N ASP A 38 -5.01 -9.36 2.77
CA ASP A 38 -4.85 -10.79 3.03
C ASP A 38 -3.54 -11.30 2.46
N LEU A 39 -2.44 -10.65 2.87
CA LEU A 39 -1.10 -10.96 2.36
C LEU A 39 -0.14 -11.13 3.52
N GLY A 40 0.79 -12.07 3.36
CA GLY A 40 1.85 -12.24 4.32
C GLY A 40 2.89 -11.14 4.21
N TYR A 41 3.69 -11.01 5.26
CA TYR A 41 4.73 -9.99 5.31
C TYR A 41 5.73 -10.14 4.16
N SER A 42 6.20 -11.38 3.92
CA SER A 42 7.17 -11.62 2.86
C SER A 42 6.62 -11.26 1.49
N THR A 43 5.35 -11.59 1.27
CA THR A 43 4.71 -11.28 0.00
C THR A 43 4.65 -9.78 -0.22
N LEU A 44 4.27 -9.02 0.83
CA LEU A 44 4.21 -7.57 0.73
C LEU A 44 5.57 -6.97 0.46
N ILE A 45 6.61 -7.46 1.15
CA ILE A 45 7.96 -6.96 0.95
C ILE A 45 8.39 -7.18 -0.50
N ASN A 46 8.11 -8.36 -1.05
CA ASN A 46 8.48 -8.64 -2.43
C ASN A 46 7.75 -7.73 -3.41
N ARG A 47 6.49 -7.47 -3.17
CA ARG A 47 5.72 -6.59 -4.06
C ARG A 47 6.19 -5.15 -3.96
N LEU A 48 6.48 -4.69 -2.76
CA LEU A 48 6.97 -3.32 -2.56
C LEU A 48 8.38 -3.14 -3.10
N ALA A 49 9.17 -4.22 -3.13
CA ALA A 49 10.52 -4.16 -3.68
C ALA A 49 10.54 -4.30 -5.20
N GLY A 50 9.40 -4.65 -5.81
CA GLY A 50 9.34 -4.80 -7.25
C GLY A 50 9.65 -6.18 -7.75
N ARG A 51 9.86 -7.15 -6.87
CA ARG A 51 10.15 -8.53 -7.28
C ARG A 51 8.90 -9.28 -7.69
N SER A 52 7.75 -8.87 -7.21
CA SER A 52 6.47 -9.43 -7.59
C SER A 52 5.53 -8.29 -7.92
N GLU A 53 4.50 -8.58 -8.69
CA GLU A 53 3.55 -7.55 -9.08
C GLU A 53 2.33 -7.56 -8.18
N PHE A 54 1.80 -6.37 -7.93
CA PHE A 54 0.55 -6.25 -7.20
C PHE A 54 -0.61 -6.76 -8.04
N HIS A 55 -1.55 -7.43 -7.38
CA HIS A 55 -2.79 -7.81 -8.02
C HIS A 55 -3.79 -6.66 -7.85
N ARG A 56 -4.77 -6.60 -8.74
CA ARG A 56 -5.69 -5.47 -8.73
C ARG A 56 -6.42 -5.28 -7.39
N PRO A 57 -6.95 -6.33 -6.76
CA PRO A 57 -7.61 -6.13 -5.46
C PRO A 57 -6.67 -5.52 -4.42
N GLU A 58 -5.39 -5.92 -4.46
CA GLU A 58 -4.40 -5.37 -3.54
C GLU A 58 -4.17 -3.90 -3.82
N ILE A 59 -4.08 -3.54 -5.11
CA ILE A 59 -3.87 -2.14 -5.49
C ILE A 59 -5.01 -1.28 -4.97
N ILE A 60 -6.23 -1.74 -5.12
CA ILE A 60 -7.39 -0.99 -4.69
C ILE A 60 -7.37 -0.75 -3.19
N ILE A 61 -7.11 -1.80 -2.41
CA ILE A 61 -7.09 -1.70 -0.97
C ILE A 61 -5.96 -0.78 -0.50
N ILE A 62 -4.76 -0.99 -1.06
CA ILE A 62 -3.60 -0.20 -0.65
C ILE A 62 -3.78 1.26 -1.05
N SER A 63 -4.34 1.50 -2.22
CA SER A 63 -4.59 2.88 -2.66
C SER A 63 -5.53 3.59 -1.70
N GLU A 64 -6.56 2.90 -1.26
CA GLU A 64 -7.50 3.48 -0.31
C GLU A 64 -6.81 3.80 1.02
N ILE A 65 -5.95 2.90 1.47
CA ILE A 65 -5.22 3.10 2.72
C ILE A 65 -4.29 4.31 2.61
N ILE A 66 -3.60 4.45 1.48
CA ILE A 66 -2.69 5.56 1.27
C ILE A 66 -3.46 6.88 1.16
N GLU A 67 -4.52 6.90 0.36
CA GLU A 67 -5.28 8.13 0.15
C GLU A 67 -5.91 8.63 1.43
N GLY A 68 -6.42 7.73 2.24
CA GLY A 68 -7.04 8.10 3.51
C GLY A 68 -6.07 8.15 4.66
N GLU A 69 -4.80 7.80 4.43
CA GLU A 69 -3.78 7.72 5.48
C GLU A 69 -4.27 6.89 6.67
N LEU A 70 -4.96 5.80 6.35
CA LEU A 70 -5.63 5.01 7.38
C LEU A 70 -4.67 4.32 8.33
N TRP A 71 -3.42 4.12 7.89
CA TRP A 71 -2.41 3.48 8.73
C TRP A 71 -1.78 4.44 9.75
N LYS A 72 -2.04 5.73 9.60
CA LYS A 72 -1.53 6.72 10.54
C LYS A 72 -2.52 6.91 11.68
N LYS A 73 -1.99 7.19 12.86
CA LYS A 73 -2.84 7.44 14.01
C LYS A 73 -2.82 8.89 14.42
#